data_f47892fd0d6ee91369d5ea0e4c6bedbe
#
_entry.id   f47892fd0d6ee91369d5ea0e4c6bedbe
#
_cell.length_a   1.000
_cell.length_b   1.000
_cell.length_c   1.000
_cell.angle_alpha   90.00
_cell.angle_beta   90.00
_cell.angle_gamma   90.00
#
_symmetry.space_group_name_H-M   'P 1'
#
loop_
_entity.id
_entity.type
_entity.pdbx_description
1 polymer ?
#
loop_
_entity_poly.entity_id
_entity_poly.type
_entity_poly.pdbx_seq_one_letter_code
_entity_poly.pdbx_strand_id
1 'polypeptide(L)'
;MEKIIDYFTKFYDMKPYLFIDEKEWKYIMETYEKDEVVDELAKCLHTYPCPIPQITEEESLRSLKRLKGVKWPDILMEDFWFPRNEQKSKYILSPKYFKRDNKGNNASNPFHIETRWKVDWTRTPSGWKTWQTIDGIKTIVRAFWSLEKVLTKVDLQSIRMATTLRKYVASQFKPSIAKGFYDYFRSGNVLDFSAGWGDRLAGVYCGETTKSYVGIDPNTLNHPNYKRQVEFYKENQTFFEEPKEVEFICEPAEDVDYSKYENYFDTIFTSPPYFNVEKYSDEDTQSYIRYKDIDSWNKNFLHKTIEKIIPTLKKDGILAINIADVYDAKNKTYFDICNPMNDFIKSQGLEYYGCIGMEMTKRFNSGGAGNAKSEYFSEDLKDKTKETENIAFGEPIWIWKKA
;
A
#
# COMPACT_ATOMS: atom_id res chain seq x y z
N MET A 1 -31.41 -1.11 -38.59
CA MET A 1 -30.50 -1.40 -37.45
C MET A 1 -31.12 -0.75 -36.23
N GLU A 2 -31.29 -1.48 -35.13
CA GLU A 2 -31.79 -0.94 -33.86
C GLU A 2 -30.83 0.15 -33.39
N LYS A 3 -31.37 1.26 -32.84
CA LYS A 3 -30.52 2.29 -32.28
C LYS A 3 -29.82 1.76 -31.04
N ILE A 4 -28.56 2.11 -30.84
CA ILE A 4 -27.78 1.64 -29.71
C ILE A 4 -28.45 1.95 -28.36
N ILE A 5 -29.11 3.10 -28.23
CA ILE A 5 -29.83 3.50 -27.01
C ILE A 5 -30.96 2.53 -26.68
N ASP A 6 -31.72 2.08 -27.68
CA ASP A 6 -32.81 1.11 -27.52
C ASP A 6 -32.25 -0.27 -27.15
N TYR A 7 -31.11 -0.63 -27.78
CA TYR A 7 -30.41 -1.88 -27.50
C TYR A 7 -29.90 -1.95 -26.05
N PHE A 8 -29.39 -0.84 -25.51
CA PHE A 8 -28.86 -0.79 -24.14
C PHE A 8 -29.93 -0.77 -23.05
N THR A 9 -31.20 -0.55 -23.37
CA THR A 9 -32.28 -0.51 -22.36
C THR A 9 -32.35 -1.78 -21.51
N LYS A 10 -32.05 -2.95 -22.08
CA LYS A 10 -32.05 -4.24 -21.39
C LYS A 10 -30.95 -4.40 -20.34
N PHE A 11 -29.94 -3.55 -20.36
CA PHE A 11 -28.81 -3.63 -19.42
C PHE A 11 -28.97 -2.74 -18.19
N TYR A 12 -29.93 -1.82 -18.20
CA TYR A 12 -30.20 -0.97 -17.05
C TYR A 12 -30.79 -1.80 -15.91
N ASP A 13 -30.33 -1.54 -14.70
CA ASP A 13 -30.85 -2.15 -13.46
C ASP A 13 -30.78 -3.69 -13.39
N MET A 14 -29.89 -4.32 -14.15
CA MET A 14 -29.64 -5.75 -14.03
C MET A 14 -29.17 -6.10 -12.60
N LYS A 15 -29.57 -7.28 -12.12
CA LYS A 15 -29.19 -7.77 -10.77
C LYS A 15 -28.31 -9.01 -10.89
N PRO A 16 -27.31 -9.16 -10.02
CA PRO A 16 -26.86 -8.23 -8.96
C PRO A 16 -26.04 -7.04 -9.50
N TYR A 17 -25.58 -7.08 -10.74
CA TYR A 17 -24.81 -6.06 -11.44
C TYR A 17 -24.90 -6.24 -12.94
N LEU A 18 -24.47 -5.24 -13.73
CA LEU A 18 -24.41 -5.32 -15.18
C LEU A 18 -23.61 -6.55 -15.62
N PHE A 19 -24.17 -7.28 -16.59
CA PHE A 19 -23.54 -8.42 -17.21
C PHE A 19 -23.83 -8.45 -18.72
N ILE A 20 -22.77 -8.40 -19.53
CA ILE A 20 -22.79 -8.59 -20.99
C ILE A 20 -21.75 -9.67 -21.27
N ASP A 21 -22.19 -10.82 -21.79
CA ASP A 21 -21.27 -11.92 -22.09
C ASP A 21 -20.32 -11.61 -23.24
N GLU A 22 -19.36 -12.47 -23.48
CA GLU A 22 -18.30 -12.28 -24.49
C GLU A 22 -18.87 -12.20 -25.91
N LYS A 23 -19.85 -13.02 -26.24
CA LYS A 23 -20.47 -13.06 -27.56
C LYS A 23 -21.25 -11.77 -27.82
N GLU A 24 -22.03 -11.34 -26.86
CA GLU A 24 -22.84 -10.13 -26.95
C GLU A 24 -21.95 -8.87 -26.94
N TRP A 25 -20.91 -8.84 -26.11
CA TRP A 25 -19.96 -7.73 -26.09
C TRP A 25 -19.24 -7.58 -27.44
N LYS A 26 -18.78 -8.69 -28.02
CA LYS A 26 -18.17 -8.70 -29.34
C LYS A 26 -19.15 -8.18 -30.43
N TYR A 27 -20.40 -8.63 -30.40
CA TYR A 27 -21.43 -8.12 -31.33
C TYR A 27 -21.62 -6.61 -31.19
N ILE A 28 -21.69 -6.07 -29.97
CA ILE A 28 -21.81 -4.63 -29.71
C ILE A 28 -20.62 -3.88 -30.32
N MET A 29 -19.39 -4.34 -30.07
CA MET A 29 -18.17 -3.69 -30.55
C MET A 29 -18.02 -3.72 -32.07
N GLU A 30 -18.56 -4.74 -32.75
CA GLU A 30 -18.51 -4.89 -34.21
C GLU A 30 -19.68 -4.16 -34.93
N THR A 31 -20.77 -3.90 -34.23
CA THR A 31 -22.02 -3.39 -34.83
C THR A 31 -22.18 -1.88 -34.70
N TYR A 32 -21.73 -1.31 -33.57
CA TYR A 32 -21.94 0.10 -33.20
C TYR A 32 -20.65 0.89 -33.16
N GLU A 33 -20.77 2.20 -33.42
CA GLU A 33 -19.64 3.11 -33.32
C GLU A 33 -19.13 3.20 -31.88
N LYS A 34 -17.80 3.17 -31.73
CA LYS A 34 -17.12 3.14 -30.45
C LYS A 34 -17.61 4.21 -29.47
N ASP A 35 -17.67 5.47 -29.89
CA ASP A 35 -18.03 6.57 -29.00
C ASP A 35 -19.49 6.50 -28.57
N GLU A 36 -20.39 5.97 -29.41
CA GLU A 36 -21.78 5.70 -29.04
C GLU A 36 -21.87 4.59 -27.99
N VAL A 37 -21.11 3.51 -28.16
CA VAL A 37 -21.04 2.42 -27.15
C VAL A 37 -20.47 2.93 -25.83
N VAL A 38 -19.41 3.74 -25.86
CA VAL A 38 -18.81 4.35 -24.66
C VAL A 38 -19.85 5.21 -23.93
N ASP A 39 -20.62 5.99 -24.67
CA ASP A 39 -21.63 6.88 -24.07
C ASP A 39 -22.77 6.10 -23.43
N GLU A 40 -23.34 5.12 -24.12
CA GLU A 40 -24.47 4.35 -23.60
C GLU A 40 -24.04 3.40 -22.46
N LEU A 41 -22.89 2.73 -22.59
CA LEU A 41 -22.37 1.89 -21.50
C LEU A 41 -22.03 2.72 -20.26
N ALA A 42 -21.48 3.92 -20.42
CA ALA A 42 -21.20 4.79 -19.29
C ALA A 42 -22.48 5.28 -18.58
N LYS A 43 -23.53 5.64 -19.32
CA LYS A 43 -24.85 5.98 -18.76
C LYS A 43 -25.44 4.80 -17.99
N CYS A 44 -25.40 3.62 -18.61
CA CYS A 44 -25.88 2.39 -17.97
C CYS A 44 -25.11 2.11 -16.67
N LEU A 45 -23.77 2.14 -16.70
CA LEU A 45 -22.92 1.90 -15.52
C LEU A 45 -23.13 2.93 -14.43
N HIS A 46 -23.46 4.17 -14.75
CA HIS A 46 -23.73 5.22 -13.77
C HIS A 46 -24.97 4.93 -12.91
N THR A 47 -25.88 4.06 -13.33
CA THR A 47 -27.02 3.59 -12.52
C THR A 47 -26.62 2.55 -11.48
N TYR A 48 -25.42 1.97 -11.59
CA TYR A 48 -24.89 1.00 -10.66
C TYR A 48 -23.95 1.64 -9.63
N PRO A 49 -23.81 1.06 -8.42
CA PRO A 49 -22.85 1.53 -7.44
C PRO A 49 -21.43 1.37 -7.96
N CYS A 50 -20.52 2.23 -7.44
CA CYS A 50 -19.09 2.07 -7.71
C CYS A 50 -18.64 0.63 -7.42
N PRO A 51 -17.85 0.00 -8.33
CA PRO A 51 -17.53 -1.43 -8.25
C PRO A 51 -16.49 -1.77 -7.16
N ILE A 52 -16.61 -1.16 -5.98
CA ILE A 52 -15.75 -1.46 -4.83
C ILE A 52 -15.90 -2.93 -4.46
N PRO A 53 -14.81 -3.69 -4.28
CA PRO A 53 -14.90 -5.08 -3.86
C PRO A 53 -15.64 -5.23 -2.54
N GLN A 54 -16.58 -6.15 -2.50
CA GLN A 54 -17.23 -6.58 -1.26
C GLN A 54 -16.51 -7.85 -0.80
N ILE A 55 -16.06 -7.85 0.44
CA ILE A 55 -15.34 -8.97 1.04
C ILE A 55 -16.18 -9.50 2.19
N THR A 56 -16.51 -10.77 2.14
CA THR A 56 -17.33 -11.40 3.17
C THR A 56 -16.53 -11.64 4.45
N GLU A 57 -17.22 -11.78 5.57
CA GLU A 57 -16.62 -12.14 6.85
C GLU A 57 -15.87 -13.48 6.76
N GLU A 58 -16.44 -14.47 6.06
CA GLU A 58 -15.81 -15.77 5.83
C GLU A 58 -14.48 -15.63 5.06
N GLU A 59 -14.44 -14.81 4.02
CA GLU A 59 -13.21 -14.52 3.27
C GLU A 59 -12.17 -13.84 4.15
N SER A 60 -12.59 -12.93 5.03
CA SER A 60 -11.74 -12.26 5.99
C SER A 60 -11.14 -13.23 7.01
N LEU A 61 -11.96 -14.10 7.58
CA LEU A 61 -11.52 -15.16 8.51
C LEU A 61 -10.56 -16.14 7.85
N ARG A 62 -10.86 -16.58 6.63
CA ARG A 62 -9.96 -17.44 5.84
C ARG A 62 -8.62 -16.76 5.59
N SER A 63 -8.65 -15.48 5.28
CA SER A 63 -7.44 -14.68 5.06
C SER A 63 -6.62 -14.51 6.33
N LEU A 64 -7.26 -14.26 7.47
CA LEU A 64 -6.62 -14.17 8.79
C LEU A 64 -5.95 -15.49 9.19
N LYS A 65 -6.63 -16.62 8.99
CA LYS A 65 -6.05 -17.96 9.23
C LYS A 65 -4.83 -18.24 8.34
N ARG A 66 -4.89 -17.85 7.07
CA ARG A 66 -3.74 -17.98 6.15
C ARG A 66 -2.58 -17.09 6.59
N LEU A 67 -2.86 -15.88 7.07
CA LEU A 67 -1.84 -14.96 7.56
C LEU A 67 -1.13 -15.53 8.81
N LYS A 68 -1.87 -16.11 9.76
CA LYS A 68 -1.29 -16.80 10.93
C LYS A 68 -0.30 -17.91 10.53
N GLY A 69 -0.57 -18.60 9.43
CA GLY A 69 0.28 -19.66 8.89
C GLY A 69 1.54 -19.18 8.14
N VAL A 70 1.70 -17.88 7.88
CA VAL A 70 2.90 -17.35 7.22
C VAL A 70 4.10 -17.47 8.16
N LYS A 71 5.20 -18.04 7.68
CA LYS A 71 6.48 -18.10 8.39
C LYS A 71 7.49 -17.19 7.70
N TRP A 72 8.23 -16.39 8.46
CA TRP A 72 9.19 -15.46 7.88
C TRP A 72 10.27 -16.12 7.00
N PRO A 73 10.76 -17.35 7.28
CA PRO A 73 11.73 -17.99 6.40
C PRO A 73 11.19 -18.33 5.00
N ASP A 74 9.86 -18.47 4.87
CA ASP A 74 9.22 -18.77 3.57
C ASP A 74 9.11 -17.55 2.67
N ILE A 75 9.21 -16.35 3.23
CA ILE A 75 9.02 -15.10 2.50
C ILE A 75 10.23 -14.16 2.55
N LEU A 76 11.19 -14.36 3.43
CA LEU A 76 12.46 -13.62 3.45
C LEU A 76 13.47 -14.33 2.55
N MET A 77 13.76 -13.74 1.41
CA MET A 77 14.71 -14.26 0.44
C MET A 77 16.09 -13.69 0.75
N GLU A 78 17.10 -14.53 0.74
CA GLU A 78 18.51 -14.12 0.83
C GLU A 78 19.11 -14.03 -0.58
N ASP A 79 18.71 -12.98 -1.29
CA ASP A 79 19.10 -12.72 -2.66
C ASP A 79 19.08 -11.21 -2.95
N PHE A 80 19.64 -10.81 -4.09
CA PHE A 80 19.75 -9.43 -4.48
C PHE A 80 18.41 -8.85 -4.97
N TRP A 81 18.23 -7.56 -4.72
CA TRP A 81 17.05 -6.82 -5.15
C TRP A 81 17.43 -5.39 -5.54
N PHE A 82 16.56 -4.70 -6.27
CA PHE A 82 16.73 -3.32 -6.64
C PHE A 82 15.68 -2.42 -6.05
N PRO A 83 16.07 -1.21 -5.62
CA PRO A 83 15.13 -0.15 -5.38
C PRO A 83 14.39 0.18 -6.69
N ARG A 84 13.09 0.36 -6.59
CA ARG A 84 12.24 0.77 -7.71
C ARG A 84 12.62 2.12 -8.29
N ASN A 85 13.22 2.99 -7.49
CA ASN A 85 13.68 4.32 -7.88
C ASN A 85 15.18 4.26 -8.17
N GLU A 86 15.58 4.90 -9.26
CA GLU A 86 16.97 4.89 -9.72
C GLU A 86 17.90 5.80 -8.91
N GLN A 87 17.39 6.48 -7.88
CA GLN A 87 18.21 7.37 -7.06
C GLN A 87 19.20 6.58 -6.22
N LYS A 88 20.45 7.00 -6.27
CA LYS A 88 21.54 6.35 -5.55
C LYS A 88 21.45 6.65 -4.06
N SER A 89 21.31 5.62 -3.24
CA SER A 89 21.41 5.74 -1.78
C SER A 89 22.87 5.84 -1.33
N LYS A 90 23.12 6.65 -0.30
CA LYS A 90 24.39 6.67 0.43
C LYS A 90 24.56 5.43 1.34
N TYR A 91 23.49 4.72 1.59
CA TYR A 91 23.43 3.58 2.50
C TYR A 91 23.35 2.27 1.72
N ILE A 92 24.14 1.30 2.15
CA ILE A 92 24.29 -0.01 1.50
C ILE A 92 23.05 -0.85 1.72
N LEU A 93 22.57 -1.52 0.66
CA LEU A 93 21.47 -2.47 0.74
C LEU A 93 21.95 -3.83 1.27
N SER A 94 21.11 -4.50 2.04
CA SER A 94 21.32 -5.91 2.39
C SER A 94 20.87 -6.79 1.21
N PRO A 95 21.56 -7.90 0.90
CA PRO A 95 21.11 -8.86 -0.10
C PRO A 95 19.99 -9.74 0.49
N LYS A 96 18.91 -9.08 0.88
CA LYS A 96 17.69 -9.69 1.46
C LYS A 96 16.48 -8.91 1.02
N TYR A 97 15.38 -9.62 0.73
CA TYR A 97 14.11 -8.98 0.50
C TYR A 97 12.94 -9.87 0.94
N PHE A 98 11.86 -9.25 1.38
CA PHE A 98 10.60 -9.93 1.59
C PHE A 98 9.90 -10.13 0.26
N LYS A 99 9.68 -11.40 -0.11
CA LYS A 99 8.93 -11.79 -1.30
C LYS A 99 7.48 -11.37 -1.17
N ARG A 100 6.92 -10.87 -2.25
CA ARG A 100 5.52 -10.48 -2.31
C ARG A 100 4.61 -11.69 -2.09
N ASP A 101 3.81 -11.65 -1.04
CA ASP A 101 2.78 -12.61 -0.73
C ASP A 101 1.45 -11.89 -0.49
N ASN A 102 0.36 -12.43 -1.04
CA ASN A 102 -0.98 -11.87 -0.88
C ASN A 102 -1.78 -12.54 0.25
N LYS A 103 -1.19 -13.49 0.97
CA LYS A 103 -1.81 -14.06 2.16
C LYS A 103 -2.07 -12.96 3.18
N GLY A 104 -3.29 -12.92 3.69
CA GLY A 104 -3.68 -11.91 4.67
C GLY A 104 -4.21 -10.60 4.12
N ASN A 105 -4.20 -10.34 2.81
CA ASN A 105 -4.71 -9.08 2.27
C ASN A 105 -6.16 -8.79 2.71
N ASN A 106 -7.03 -9.80 2.75
CA ASN A 106 -8.41 -9.64 3.18
C ASN A 106 -8.59 -9.74 4.70
N ALA A 107 -7.52 -9.81 5.48
CA ALA A 107 -7.62 -9.64 6.92
C ALA A 107 -7.92 -8.18 7.32
N SER A 108 -7.40 -7.20 6.58
CA SER A 108 -7.59 -5.76 6.79
C SER A 108 -8.55 -5.11 5.77
N ASN A 109 -8.52 -5.57 4.52
CA ASN A 109 -9.31 -4.98 3.43
C ASN A 109 -10.81 -4.74 3.73
N PRO A 110 -11.57 -5.65 4.37
CA PRO A 110 -13.01 -5.43 4.59
C PRO A 110 -13.33 -4.14 5.32
N PHE A 111 -12.39 -3.70 6.16
CA PHE A 111 -12.55 -2.50 6.99
C PHE A 111 -12.14 -1.22 6.26
N HIS A 112 -11.17 -1.30 5.33
CA HIS A 112 -10.50 -0.12 4.77
C HIS A 112 -10.64 0.04 3.25
N ILE A 113 -11.21 -0.93 2.53
CA ILE A 113 -11.24 -0.89 1.06
C ILE A 113 -11.99 0.31 0.50
N GLU A 114 -13.06 0.75 1.17
CA GLU A 114 -13.82 1.93 0.74
C GLU A 114 -12.99 3.21 0.85
N THR A 115 -12.31 3.41 1.98
CA THR A 115 -11.44 4.58 2.18
C THR A 115 -10.29 4.58 1.18
N ARG A 116 -9.70 3.41 0.90
CA ARG A 116 -8.66 3.27 -0.13
C ARG A 116 -9.14 3.63 -1.54
N TRP A 117 -10.36 3.27 -1.91
CA TRP A 117 -10.94 3.60 -3.22
C TRP A 117 -11.27 5.09 -3.36
N LYS A 118 -11.32 5.84 -2.27
CA LYS A 118 -11.56 7.29 -2.24
C LYS A 118 -10.29 8.13 -2.30
N VAL A 119 -9.12 7.52 -2.14
CA VAL A 119 -7.82 8.22 -2.16
C VAL A 119 -7.48 8.67 -3.58
N ASP A 120 -7.24 9.96 -3.75
CA ASP A 120 -6.74 10.53 -5.00
C ASP A 120 -5.21 10.42 -5.08
N TRP A 121 -4.71 10.23 -6.27
CA TRP A 121 -3.29 10.45 -6.57
C TRP A 121 -3.13 11.82 -7.23
N THR A 122 -1.97 12.45 -7.02
CA THR A 122 -1.69 13.79 -7.55
C THR A 122 -1.94 13.92 -9.06
N ARG A 123 -1.76 12.82 -9.81
CA ARG A 123 -1.89 12.80 -11.28
C ARG A 123 -3.20 12.21 -11.79
N THR A 124 -3.93 11.51 -10.95
CA THR A 124 -5.10 10.75 -11.39
C THR A 124 -6.13 10.67 -10.26
N PRO A 125 -7.39 11.01 -10.51
CA PRO A 125 -8.44 10.88 -9.50
C PRO A 125 -8.66 9.41 -9.13
N SER A 126 -9.21 9.21 -7.95
CA SER A 126 -9.61 7.89 -7.46
C SER A 126 -10.68 7.25 -8.35
N GLY A 127 -10.76 5.92 -8.27
CA GLY A 127 -11.83 5.17 -8.94
C GLY A 127 -13.21 5.62 -8.46
N TRP A 128 -13.36 5.84 -7.17
CA TRP A 128 -14.62 6.30 -6.57
C TRP A 128 -15.03 7.70 -7.07
N LYS A 129 -14.12 8.66 -7.05
CA LYS A 129 -14.38 10.03 -7.55
C LYS A 129 -14.73 10.05 -9.04
N THR A 130 -14.04 9.24 -9.81
CA THR A 130 -14.30 9.07 -11.25
C THR A 130 -15.69 8.49 -11.49
N TRP A 131 -16.18 7.61 -10.63
CA TRP A 131 -17.50 6.98 -10.76
C TRP A 131 -18.67 7.93 -10.52
N GLN A 132 -18.45 9.10 -9.92
CA GLN A 132 -19.50 10.06 -9.61
C GLN A 132 -20.05 10.79 -10.85
N THR A 133 -19.41 10.66 -12.02
CA THR A 133 -19.83 11.33 -13.25
C THR A 133 -19.80 10.39 -14.45
N ILE A 134 -20.75 10.56 -15.39
CA ILE A 134 -20.79 9.78 -16.63
C ILE A 134 -19.49 9.97 -17.42
N ASP A 135 -18.97 11.20 -17.54
CA ASP A 135 -17.71 11.47 -18.26
C ASP A 135 -16.51 10.79 -17.58
N GLY A 136 -16.50 10.70 -16.27
CA GLY A 136 -15.53 9.91 -15.54
C GLY A 136 -15.59 8.43 -15.93
N ILE A 137 -16.79 7.84 -15.95
CA ILE A 137 -17.00 6.44 -16.32
C ILE A 137 -16.60 6.18 -17.77
N LYS A 138 -16.88 7.10 -18.71
CA LYS A 138 -16.40 6.98 -20.09
C LYS A 138 -14.89 6.74 -20.18
N THR A 139 -14.11 7.37 -19.31
CA THR A 139 -12.65 7.15 -19.26
C THR A 139 -12.26 5.73 -18.85
N ILE A 140 -13.07 5.09 -18.00
CA ILE A 140 -12.91 3.69 -17.58
C ILE A 140 -13.34 2.76 -18.73
N VAL A 141 -14.52 3.01 -19.31
CA VAL A 141 -15.09 2.19 -20.39
C VAL A 141 -14.15 2.10 -21.59
N ARG A 142 -13.46 3.18 -21.95
CA ARG A 142 -12.47 3.16 -23.03
C ARG A 142 -11.34 2.14 -22.86
N ALA A 143 -11.15 1.60 -21.65
CA ALA A 143 -10.19 0.53 -21.42
C ALA A 143 -10.53 -0.75 -22.18
N PHE A 144 -11.82 -1.03 -22.43
CA PHE A 144 -12.26 -2.23 -23.12
C PHE A 144 -11.73 -2.33 -24.55
N TRP A 145 -11.53 -1.20 -25.23
CA TRP A 145 -10.90 -1.19 -26.58
C TRP A 145 -9.37 -1.32 -26.52
N SER A 146 -8.73 -0.68 -25.55
CA SER A 146 -7.27 -0.77 -25.45
C SER A 146 -6.76 -2.09 -24.87
N LEU A 147 -7.65 -2.85 -24.25
CA LEU A 147 -7.37 -4.12 -23.57
C LEU A 147 -8.35 -5.22 -24.06
N GLU A 148 -8.77 -5.17 -25.30
CA GLU A 148 -9.78 -6.07 -25.90
C GLU A 148 -9.47 -7.57 -25.71
N LYS A 149 -8.19 -7.93 -25.71
CA LYS A 149 -7.74 -9.31 -25.48
C LYS A 149 -7.89 -9.79 -24.03
N VAL A 150 -8.11 -8.88 -23.09
CA VAL A 150 -8.21 -9.16 -21.66
C VAL A 150 -9.62 -8.88 -21.14
N LEU A 151 -10.23 -7.79 -21.62
CA LEU A 151 -11.57 -7.35 -21.24
C LEU A 151 -12.57 -7.79 -22.32
N THR A 152 -12.80 -9.10 -22.40
CA THR A 152 -13.62 -9.73 -23.45
C THR A 152 -15.12 -9.71 -23.17
N LYS A 153 -15.54 -9.31 -21.97
CA LYS A 153 -16.93 -9.21 -21.52
C LYS A 153 -17.09 -8.04 -20.57
N VAL A 154 -18.33 -7.61 -20.31
CA VAL A 154 -18.63 -6.56 -19.35
C VAL A 154 -19.31 -7.17 -18.13
N ASP A 155 -18.59 -7.29 -17.05
CA ASP A 155 -19.09 -7.75 -15.75
C ASP A 155 -18.39 -6.97 -14.60
N LEU A 156 -18.84 -7.20 -13.38
CA LEU A 156 -18.29 -6.51 -12.21
C LEU A 156 -16.77 -6.65 -12.09
N GLN A 157 -16.22 -7.80 -12.46
CA GLN A 157 -14.78 -8.06 -12.36
C GLN A 157 -14.00 -7.31 -13.44
N SER A 158 -14.47 -7.35 -14.70
CA SER A 158 -13.83 -6.62 -15.80
C SER A 158 -13.93 -5.11 -15.61
N ILE A 159 -15.03 -4.60 -15.07
CA ILE A 159 -15.19 -3.18 -14.73
C ILE A 159 -14.24 -2.77 -13.59
N ARG A 160 -14.09 -3.60 -12.54
CA ARG A 160 -13.08 -3.38 -11.49
C ARG A 160 -11.66 -3.33 -12.07
N MET A 161 -11.33 -4.28 -12.93
CA MET A 161 -10.03 -4.30 -13.60
C MET A 161 -9.82 -3.05 -14.45
N ALA A 162 -10.79 -2.66 -15.27
CA ALA A 162 -10.72 -1.44 -16.07
C ALA A 162 -10.54 -0.19 -15.18
N THR A 163 -11.24 -0.13 -14.06
CA THR A 163 -11.13 0.98 -13.10
C THR A 163 -9.72 1.05 -12.51
N THR A 164 -9.18 -0.06 -12.00
CA THR A 164 -7.85 -0.07 -11.35
C THR A 164 -6.70 0.13 -12.34
N LEU A 165 -6.91 -0.17 -13.63
CA LEU A 165 -5.92 0.11 -14.69
C LEU A 165 -5.93 1.56 -15.17
N ARG A 166 -7.06 2.26 -15.06
CA ARG A 166 -7.25 3.62 -15.56
C ARG A 166 -7.27 4.69 -14.47
N LYS A 167 -7.59 4.32 -13.26
CA LYS A 167 -7.76 5.22 -12.12
C LYS A 167 -6.92 4.76 -10.94
N TYR A 168 -6.73 5.67 -10.01
CA TYR A 168 -5.95 5.37 -8.84
C TYR A 168 -6.79 4.63 -7.80
N VAL A 169 -6.20 3.61 -7.23
CA VAL A 169 -6.65 2.95 -5.99
C VAL A 169 -5.42 2.79 -5.12
N ALA A 170 -5.44 3.37 -3.91
CA ALA A 170 -4.30 3.33 -3.01
C ALA A 170 -3.83 1.89 -2.77
N SER A 171 -2.53 1.67 -2.86
CA SER A 171 -1.94 0.36 -2.66
C SER A 171 -2.06 -0.09 -1.21
N GLN A 172 -2.23 -1.39 -1.00
CA GLN A 172 -2.25 -2.01 0.31
C GLN A 172 -0.83 -2.44 0.68
N PHE A 173 -0.40 -2.13 1.91
CA PHE A 173 0.77 -2.79 2.49
C PHE A 173 0.49 -4.30 2.59
N LYS A 174 1.53 -5.16 2.64
CA LYS A 174 1.33 -6.60 2.69
C LYS A 174 1.32 -7.11 4.14
N PRO A 175 0.17 -7.54 4.69
CA PRO A 175 0.11 -8.08 6.04
C PRO A 175 1.07 -9.24 6.29
N SER A 176 1.31 -10.08 5.27
CA SER A 176 2.30 -11.17 5.33
C SER A 176 3.72 -10.67 5.54
N ILE A 177 4.09 -9.56 4.89
CA ILE A 177 5.41 -8.94 5.07
C ILE A 177 5.51 -8.31 6.46
N ALA A 178 4.45 -7.61 6.92
CA ALA A 178 4.41 -7.06 8.26
C ALA A 178 4.60 -8.15 9.33
N LYS A 179 3.84 -9.24 9.24
CA LYS A 179 3.98 -10.38 10.13
C LYS A 179 5.38 -10.98 10.06
N GLY A 180 5.88 -11.25 8.85
CA GLY A 180 7.23 -11.80 8.66
C GLY A 180 8.32 -10.91 9.25
N PHE A 181 8.19 -9.59 9.11
CA PHE A 181 9.09 -8.62 9.70
C PHE A 181 9.07 -8.69 11.25
N TYR A 182 7.88 -8.69 11.85
CA TYR A 182 7.75 -8.76 13.30
C TYR A 182 8.31 -10.07 13.87
N ASP A 183 8.05 -11.18 13.22
CA ASP A 183 8.58 -12.48 13.65
C ASP A 183 10.10 -12.59 13.46
N TYR A 184 10.65 -12.06 12.37
CA TYR A 184 12.09 -12.04 12.11
C TYR A 184 12.86 -11.24 13.18
N PHE A 185 12.33 -10.06 13.58
CA PHE A 185 12.93 -9.22 14.62
C PHE A 185 12.43 -9.55 16.03
N ARG A 186 11.57 -10.56 16.20
CA ARG A 186 10.97 -10.96 17.48
C ARG A 186 10.31 -9.78 18.20
N SER A 187 9.59 -8.96 17.45
CA SER A 187 8.92 -7.76 17.92
C SER A 187 7.89 -8.08 18.99
N GLY A 188 7.96 -7.41 20.15
CA GLY A 188 6.98 -7.49 21.24
C GLY A 188 6.00 -6.33 21.18
N ASN A 189 6.41 -5.15 21.64
CA ASN A 189 5.61 -3.92 21.61
C ASN A 189 5.96 -3.12 20.35
N VAL A 190 4.96 -2.76 19.56
CA VAL A 190 5.11 -2.17 18.24
C VAL A 190 4.51 -0.78 18.19
N LEU A 191 5.26 0.20 17.65
CA LEU A 191 4.75 1.51 17.24
C LEU A 191 4.69 1.59 15.71
N ASP A 192 3.59 2.13 15.19
CA ASP A 192 3.38 2.46 13.79
C ASP A 192 2.86 3.90 13.67
N PHE A 193 3.72 4.84 13.37
CA PHE A 193 3.35 6.26 13.34
C PHE A 193 2.65 6.71 12.05
N SER A 194 2.26 5.77 11.18
CA SER A 194 1.44 5.99 9.99
C SER A 194 0.63 4.73 9.69
N ALA A 195 -0.35 4.43 10.57
CA ALA A 195 -1.07 3.14 10.63
C ALA A 195 -1.78 2.75 9.31
N GLY A 196 -2.19 3.74 8.51
CA GLY A 196 -2.73 3.56 7.16
C GLY A 196 -3.98 2.67 7.11
N TRP A 197 -3.90 1.54 6.44
CA TRP A 197 -5.05 0.66 6.19
C TRP A 197 -5.11 -0.56 7.14
N GLY A 198 -4.48 -0.50 8.31
CA GLY A 198 -4.51 -1.57 9.30
C GLY A 198 -3.80 -2.87 8.89
N ASP A 199 -2.98 -2.83 7.85
CA ASP A 199 -2.26 -4.01 7.35
C ASP A 199 -1.14 -4.46 8.29
N ARG A 200 -0.43 -3.50 8.87
CA ARG A 200 0.61 -3.77 9.87
C ARG A 200 0.00 -4.20 11.21
N LEU A 201 -1.18 -3.67 11.56
CA LEU A 201 -1.98 -4.20 12.68
C LEU A 201 -2.35 -5.67 12.46
N ALA A 202 -2.79 -6.06 11.25
CA ALA A 202 -3.06 -7.46 10.93
C ALA A 202 -1.81 -8.34 11.13
N GLY A 203 -0.64 -7.82 10.74
CA GLY A 203 0.66 -8.46 11.00
C GLY A 203 0.92 -8.67 12.49
N VAL A 204 0.63 -7.68 13.33
CA VAL A 204 0.77 -7.79 14.80
C VAL A 204 -0.18 -8.85 15.37
N TYR A 205 -1.45 -8.85 14.98
CA TYR A 205 -2.41 -9.85 15.46
C TYR A 205 -2.01 -11.30 15.12
N CYS A 206 -1.28 -11.48 14.02
CA CYS A 206 -0.81 -12.79 13.58
C CYS A 206 0.65 -13.09 13.96
N GLY A 207 1.38 -12.14 14.52
CA GLY A 207 2.77 -12.28 14.91
C GLY A 207 2.95 -13.21 16.12
N GLU A 208 4.04 -13.99 16.13
CA GLU A 208 4.32 -14.99 17.15
C GLU A 208 4.76 -14.38 18.50
N THR A 209 5.45 -13.24 18.46
CA THR A 209 6.02 -12.58 19.64
C THR A 209 5.38 -11.25 19.99
N THR A 210 4.55 -10.70 19.11
CA THR A 210 3.90 -9.40 19.27
C THR A 210 2.91 -9.41 20.45
N LYS A 211 2.90 -8.34 21.23
CA LYS A 211 2.04 -8.18 22.42
C LYS A 211 1.16 -6.95 22.32
N SER A 212 1.72 -5.84 21.88
CA SER A 212 0.98 -4.58 21.78
C SER A 212 1.25 -3.85 20.47
N TYR A 213 0.30 -2.99 20.09
CA TYR A 213 0.39 -2.12 18.92
C TYR A 213 -0.14 -0.74 19.27
N VAL A 214 0.65 0.28 19.00
CA VAL A 214 0.21 1.67 19.01
C VAL A 214 0.26 2.18 17.57
N GLY A 215 -0.91 2.50 17.01
CA GLY A 215 -1.06 3.04 15.67
C GLY A 215 -1.41 4.52 15.69
N ILE A 216 -0.74 5.33 14.88
CA ILE A 216 -1.02 6.76 14.75
C ILE A 216 -1.46 7.04 13.33
N ASP A 217 -2.56 7.75 13.16
CA ASP A 217 -3.07 8.19 11.87
C ASP A 217 -3.93 9.45 12.07
N PRO A 218 -3.62 10.58 11.42
CA PRO A 218 -4.41 11.80 11.54
C PRO A 218 -5.73 11.75 10.77
N ASN A 219 -5.95 10.74 9.91
CA ASN A 219 -7.16 10.62 9.10
C ASN A 219 -8.33 10.10 9.95
N THR A 220 -9.24 11.01 10.30
CA THR A 220 -10.40 10.69 11.15
C THR A 220 -11.30 9.60 10.55
N LEU A 221 -11.34 9.45 9.22
CA LEU A 221 -12.14 8.43 8.51
C LEU A 221 -11.64 6.99 8.74
N ASN A 222 -10.38 6.83 9.14
CA ASN A 222 -9.81 5.51 9.39
C ASN A 222 -10.14 4.95 10.79
N HIS A 223 -10.36 5.81 11.79
CA HIS A 223 -10.51 5.38 13.18
C HIS A 223 -11.72 4.48 13.45
N PRO A 224 -12.92 4.73 12.90
CA PRO A 224 -14.02 3.76 12.99
C PRO A 224 -13.68 2.40 12.35
N ASN A 225 -12.87 2.41 11.31
CA ASN A 225 -12.44 1.20 10.61
C ASN A 225 -11.45 0.39 11.46
N TYR A 226 -10.49 1.05 12.12
CA TYR A 226 -9.58 0.39 13.07
C TYR A 226 -10.34 -0.25 14.22
N LYS A 227 -11.33 0.44 14.77
CA LYS A 227 -12.16 -0.10 15.84
C LYS A 227 -12.87 -1.38 15.40
N ARG A 228 -13.54 -1.38 14.25
CA ARG A 228 -14.20 -2.58 13.70
C ARG A 228 -13.20 -3.71 13.43
N GLN A 229 -12.01 -3.39 12.92
CA GLN A 229 -10.96 -4.37 12.66
C GLN A 229 -10.46 -5.03 13.95
N VAL A 230 -10.23 -4.24 15.01
CA VAL A 230 -9.81 -4.75 16.33
C VAL A 230 -10.88 -5.61 16.95
N GLU A 231 -12.15 -5.18 16.92
CA GLU A 231 -13.30 -5.94 17.42
C GLU A 231 -13.40 -7.29 16.71
N PHE A 232 -13.36 -7.28 15.37
CA PHE A 232 -13.36 -8.50 14.57
C PHE A 232 -12.25 -9.47 14.94
N TYR A 233 -11.02 -8.96 15.15
CA TYR A 233 -9.90 -9.82 15.53
C TYR A 233 -10.07 -10.40 16.92
N LYS A 234 -10.56 -9.63 17.89
CA LYS A 234 -10.84 -10.09 19.26
C LYS A 234 -11.90 -11.18 19.29
N GLU A 235 -13.00 -11.01 18.55
CA GLU A 235 -14.09 -11.98 18.44
C GLU A 235 -13.65 -13.31 17.80
N ASN A 236 -12.64 -13.26 16.93
CA ASN A 236 -12.10 -14.41 16.21
C ASN A 236 -10.77 -14.92 16.74
N GLN A 237 -10.38 -14.48 17.92
CA GLN A 237 -9.23 -14.97 18.65
C GLN A 237 -9.55 -16.31 19.32
N THR A 238 -8.64 -17.27 19.27
CA THR A 238 -8.82 -18.55 19.95
C THR A 238 -8.44 -18.43 21.42
N PHE A 239 -8.98 -19.31 22.26
CA PHE A 239 -8.69 -19.35 23.70
C PHE A 239 -7.19 -19.49 24.04
N PHE A 240 -6.42 -20.06 23.12
CA PHE A 240 -4.97 -20.27 23.32
C PHE A 240 -4.11 -19.09 22.86
N GLU A 241 -4.69 -18.06 22.27
CA GLU A 241 -3.95 -16.89 21.81
C GLU A 241 -3.94 -15.80 22.88
N GLU A 242 -2.76 -15.27 23.18
CA GLU A 242 -2.63 -14.14 24.08
C GLU A 242 -3.32 -12.89 23.51
N PRO A 243 -4.13 -12.18 24.31
CA PRO A 243 -4.75 -10.93 23.87
C PRO A 243 -3.70 -9.90 23.47
N LYS A 244 -3.96 -9.20 22.37
CA LYS A 244 -3.11 -8.08 21.95
C LYS A 244 -3.67 -6.77 22.48
N GLU A 245 -2.80 -5.96 23.07
CA GLU A 245 -3.14 -4.60 23.45
C GLU A 245 -3.03 -3.67 22.25
N VAL A 246 -4.09 -2.93 21.93
CA VAL A 246 -4.12 -2.06 20.76
C VAL A 246 -4.64 -0.69 21.15
N GLU A 247 -3.86 0.34 20.80
CA GLU A 247 -4.22 1.74 20.94
C GLU A 247 -4.10 2.44 19.58
N PHE A 248 -5.05 3.35 19.29
CA PHE A 248 -4.96 4.25 18.14
C PHE A 248 -5.02 5.71 18.59
N ILE A 249 -4.11 6.52 18.05
CA ILE A 249 -4.03 7.96 18.30
C ILE A 249 -4.41 8.69 17.01
N CYS A 250 -5.42 9.57 17.09
CA CYS A 250 -5.93 10.34 15.96
C CYS A 250 -5.31 11.75 15.95
N GLU A 251 -4.03 11.81 15.68
CA GLU A 251 -3.24 13.06 15.63
C GLU A 251 -2.15 12.96 14.58
N PRO A 252 -1.63 14.10 14.05
CA PRO A 252 -0.38 14.10 13.30
C PRO A 252 0.77 13.55 14.15
N ALA A 253 1.54 12.61 13.60
CA ALA A 253 2.58 11.90 14.36
C ALA A 253 3.63 12.86 14.96
N GLU A 254 3.95 13.95 14.26
CA GLU A 254 4.89 14.97 14.72
C GLU A 254 4.38 15.84 15.89
N ASP A 255 3.08 15.74 16.22
CA ASP A 255 2.47 16.51 17.32
C ASP A 255 2.18 15.66 18.57
N VAL A 256 2.06 14.33 18.42
CA VAL A 256 1.79 13.39 19.52
C VAL A 256 2.77 13.56 20.68
N ASP A 257 2.26 13.48 21.92
CA ASP A 257 3.05 13.34 23.13
C ASP A 257 3.39 11.86 23.38
N TYR A 258 4.67 11.51 23.20
CA TYR A 258 5.16 10.16 23.37
C TYR A 258 5.72 9.89 24.78
N SER A 259 5.63 10.80 25.74
CA SER A 259 6.26 10.70 27.05
C SER A 259 5.88 9.44 27.83
N LYS A 260 4.64 8.97 27.68
CA LYS A 260 4.15 7.73 28.33
C LYS A 260 4.78 6.44 27.79
N TYR A 261 5.51 6.51 26.67
CA TYR A 261 6.10 5.34 26.01
C TYR A 261 7.62 5.29 26.11
N GLU A 262 8.25 6.04 27.00
CA GLU A 262 9.71 6.01 27.15
C GLU A 262 10.23 4.58 27.37
N ASN A 263 11.19 4.14 26.51
CA ASN A 263 11.77 2.79 26.51
C ASN A 263 10.73 1.64 26.48
N TYR A 264 9.62 1.83 25.73
CA TYR A 264 8.50 0.89 25.73
C TYR A 264 8.49 -0.04 24.50
N PHE A 265 8.85 0.46 23.32
CA PHE A 265 8.73 -0.31 22.07
C PHE A 265 9.99 -1.14 21.78
N ASP A 266 9.78 -2.38 21.37
CA ASP A 266 10.82 -3.24 20.82
C ASP A 266 11.06 -2.91 19.34
N THR A 267 10.00 -2.48 18.65
CA THR A 267 10.01 -2.21 17.21
C THR A 267 9.15 -1.01 16.88
N ILE A 268 9.70 -0.09 16.11
CA ILE A 268 8.94 0.92 15.38
C ILE A 268 8.99 0.50 13.92
N PHE A 269 7.84 0.15 13.33
CA PHE A 269 7.75 -0.21 11.92
C PHE A 269 6.60 0.50 11.24
N THR A 270 6.93 1.31 10.23
CA THR A 270 5.96 2.16 9.54
C THR A 270 6.26 2.29 8.06
N SER A 271 5.26 2.74 7.31
CA SER A 271 5.38 3.25 5.95
C SER A 271 4.67 4.61 5.90
N PRO A 272 5.42 5.71 6.07
CA PRO A 272 4.82 7.04 6.10
C PRO A 272 4.34 7.47 4.71
N PRO A 273 3.52 8.52 4.60
CA PRO A 273 3.19 9.12 3.31
C PRO A 273 4.44 9.44 2.49
N TYR A 274 4.36 9.26 1.16
CA TYR A 274 5.46 9.61 0.27
C TYR A 274 5.30 11.05 -0.22
N PHE A 275 5.53 12.00 0.67
CA PHE A 275 5.32 13.43 0.49
C PHE A 275 3.89 13.74 -0.04
N ASN A 276 3.74 14.24 -1.26
CA ASN A 276 2.46 14.66 -1.86
C ASN A 276 1.92 13.70 -2.93
N VAL A 277 2.41 12.46 -2.95
CA VAL A 277 2.03 11.47 -3.99
C VAL A 277 0.56 11.08 -3.88
N GLU A 278 0.10 10.81 -2.68
CA GLU A 278 -1.25 10.37 -2.37
C GLU A 278 -1.97 11.42 -1.51
N LYS A 279 -3.23 11.64 -1.79
CA LYS A 279 -4.12 12.54 -1.05
C LYS A 279 -5.13 11.71 -0.29
N TYR A 280 -4.77 11.37 0.95
CA TYR A 280 -5.56 10.45 1.78
C TYR A 280 -6.88 11.06 2.28
N SER A 281 -6.89 12.34 2.62
CA SER A 281 -8.08 13.11 2.98
C SER A 281 -7.80 14.62 2.78
N ASP A 282 -8.85 15.44 2.81
CA ASP A 282 -8.71 16.90 2.70
C ASP A 282 -8.57 17.58 4.07
N GLU A 283 -8.31 16.81 5.15
CA GLU A 283 -8.12 17.33 6.50
C GLU A 283 -6.79 18.09 6.63
N ASP A 284 -6.80 19.20 7.35
CA ASP A 284 -5.63 20.07 7.56
C ASP A 284 -4.53 19.40 8.41
N THR A 285 -4.84 18.29 9.03
CA THR A 285 -3.89 17.41 9.75
C THR A 285 -2.99 16.59 8.85
N GLN A 286 -3.29 16.51 7.55
CA GLN A 286 -2.50 15.72 6.60
C GLN A 286 -1.13 16.37 6.31
N SER A 287 -0.05 15.60 6.34
CA SER A 287 1.31 16.11 6.18
C SER A 287 1.53 16.87 4.86
N TYR A 288 0.93 16.43 3.74
CA TYR A 288 1.05 17.11 2.45
C TYR A 288 0.25 18.44 2.40
N ILE A 289 -0.73 18.62 3.29
CA ILE A 289 -1.48 19.88 3.44
C ILE A 289 -0.70 20.85 4.32
N ARG A 290 -0.11 20.35 5.41
CA ARG A 290 0.68 21.13 6.37
C ARG A 290 2.01 21.61 5.78
N TYR A 291 2.67 20.76 5.01
CA TYR A 291 4.03 21.00 4.51
C TYR A 291 4.05 20.91 2.98
N LYS A 292 4.15 22.07 2.32
CA LYS A 292 3.95 22.20 0.86
C LYS A 292 5.17 21.89 0.01
N ASP A 293 6.35 21.93 0.58
CA ASP A 293 7.61 21.63 -0.09
C ASP A 293 8.33 20.47 0.61
N ILE A 294 9.25 19.82 -0.11
CA ILE A 294 9.92 18.62 0.36
C ILE A 294 10.82 18.86 1.57
N ASP A 295 11.48 20.02 1.64
CA ASP A 295 12.40 20.34 2.72
C ASP A 295 11.62 20.57 4.02
N SER A 296 10.51 21.32 3.95
CA SER A 296 9.60 21.53 5.06
C SER A 296 8.97 20.21 5.51
N TRP A 297 8.57 19.34 4.58
CA TRP A 297 8.00 18.04 4.88
C TRP A 297 9.02 17.11 5.56
N ASN A 298 10.24 17.01 5.01
CA ASN A 298 11.33 16.24 5.64
C ASN A 298 11.58 16.72 7.06
N LYS A 299 11.76 18.02 7.26
CA LYS A 299 12.15 18.61 8.53
C LYS A 299 11.03 18.55 9.58
N ASN A 300 9.83 19.03 9.22
CA ASN A 300 8.77 19.32 10.20
C ASN A 300 7.80 18.16 10.40
N PHE A 301 7.74 17.20 9.48
CA PHE A 301 6.99 15.95 9.65
C PHE A 301 7.95 14.79 9.95
N LEU A 302 8.78 14.38 8.98
CA LEU A 302 9.51 13.12 9.08
C LEU A 302 10.59 13.15 10.16
N HIS A 303 11.49 14.14 10.13
CA HIS A 303 12.57 14.24 11.10
C HIS A 303 12.05 14.56 12.51
N LYS A 304 11.08 15.48 12.64
CA LYS A 304 10.46 15.80 13.91
C LYS A 304 9.77 14.58 14.55
N THR A 305 9.06 13.77 13.74
CA THR A 305 8.48 12.51 14.22
C THR A 305 9.57 11.54 14.68
N ILE A 306 10.60 11.34 13.87
CA ILE A 306 11.72 10.43 14.19
C ILE A 306 12.41 10.85 15.50
N GLU A 307 12.70 12.14 15.67
CA GLU A 307 13.28 12.67 16.92
C GLU A 307 12.46 12.33 18.16
N LYS A 308 11.13 12.49 18.07
CA LYS A 308 10.20 12.22 19.17
C LYS A 308 10.02 10.74 19.51
N ILE A 309 10.13 9.85 18.51
CA ILE A 309 9.90 8.41 18.73
C ILE A 309 11.16 7.64 19.15
N ILE A 310 12.36 8.13 18.87
CA ILE A 310 13.61 7.45 19.26
C ILE A 310 13.71 7.18 20.77
N PRO A 311 13.35 8.11 21.68
CA PRO A 311 13.34 7.85 23.10
C PRO A 311 12.39 6.71 23.50
N THR A 312 11.36 6.44 22.73
CA THR A 312 10.38 5.38 23.02
C THR A 312 10.89 3.96 22.72
N LEU A 313 11.96 3.84 21.92
CA LEU A 313 12.61 2.56 21.68
C LEU A 313 13.36 2.08 22.90
N LYS A 314 13.23 0.80 23.20
CA LYS A 314 14.11 0.10 24.16
C LYS A 314 15.53 0.05 23.62
N LYS A 315 16.47 -0.24 24.52
CA LYS A 315 17.81 -0.66 24.13
C LYS A 315 17.70 -1.89 23.22
N ASP A 316 18.54 -1.95 22.18
CA ASP A 316 18.50 -2.97 21.12
C ASP A 316 17.21 -2.95 20.26
N GLY A 317 16.32 -1.99 20.47
CA GLY A 317 15.08 -1.83 19.70
C GLY A 317 15.34 -1.40 18.25
N ILE A 318 14.40 -1.76 17.38
CA ILE A 318 14.50 -1.57 15.93
C ILE A 318 13.59 -0.43 15.45
N LEU A 319 14.17 0.54 14.74
CA LEU A 319 13.45 1.51 13.94
C LEU A 319 13.51 1.08 12.47
N ALA A 320 12.37 0.81 11.86
CA ALA A 320 12.26 0.40 10.47
C ALA A 320 11.27 1.30 9.73
N ILE A 321 11.71 1.90 8.60
CA ILE A 321 10.89 2.80 7.81
C ILE A 321 10.87 2.30 6.36
N ASN A 322 9.68 1.93 5.87
CA ASN A 322 9.47 1.59 4.47
C ASN A 322 9.11 2.87 3.70
N ILE A 323 10.07 3.43 3.01
CA ILE A 323 9.90 4.64 2.19
C ILE A 323 10.94 4.67 1.07
N ALA A 324 10.55 5.20 -0.07
CA ALA A 324 11.42 5.40 -1.23
C ALA A 324 11.36 6.86 -1.70
N ASP A 325 12.37 7.28 -2.43
CA ASP A 325 12.36 8.58 -3.12
C ASP A 325 11.27 8.63 -4.19
N VAL A 326 10.72 9.81 -4.42
CA VAL A 326 9.58 10.01 -5.31
C VAL A 326 10.00 10.72 -6.58
N TYR A 327 9.67 10.16 -7.75
CA TYR A 327 9.93 10.82 -9.02
C TYR A 327 8.98 12.00 -9.26
N ASP A 328 9.56 13.20 -9.32
CA ASP A 328 8.87 14.43 -9.74
C ASP A 328 8.89 14.53 -11.28
N ALA A 329 7.76 14.19 -11.90
CA ALA A 329 7.65 14.25 -13.35
C ALA A 329 7.68 15.67 -13.92
N LYS A 330 7.38 16.70 -13.13
CA LYS A 330 7.40 18.11 -13.57
C LYS A 330 8.84 18.56 -13.77
N ASN A 331 9.71 18.25 -12.81
CA ASN A 331 11.10 18.66 -12.80
C ASN A 331 12.04 17.56 -13.33
N LYS A 332 11.50 16.38 -13.70
CA LYS A 332 12.26 15.21 -14.17
C LYS A 332 13.41 14.80 -13.24
N THR A 333 13.17 14.89 -11.94
CA THR A 333 14.11 14.57 -10.86
C THR A 333 13.41 13.76 -9.77
N TYR A 334 14.14 13.42 -8.72
CA TYR A 334 13.56 12.78 -7.53
C TYR A 334 13.49 13.78 -6.37
N PHE A 335 12.41 13.71 -5.59
CA PHE A 335 12.39 14.24 -4.23
C PHE A 335 13.27 13.34 -3.36
N ASP A 336 14.34 13.89 -2.82
CA ASP A 336 15.27 13.17 -1.94
C ASP A 336 14.65 13.07 -0.54
N ILE A 337 14.22 11.90 -0.17
CA ILE A 337 13.62 11.57 1.13
C ILE A 337 14.56 10.65 1.90
N CYS A 338 15.06 9.62 1.23
CA CYS A 338 15.77 8.52 1.88
C CYS A 338 17.12 8.94 2.46
N ASN A 339 17.95 9.69 1.71
CA ASN A 339 19.26 10.11 2.21
C ASN A 339 19.15 11.10 3.38
N PRO A 340 18.35 12.19 3.31
CA PRO A 340 18.17 13.09 4.44
C PRO A 340 17.61 12.39 5.68
N MET A 341 16.63 11.49 5.53
CA MET A 341 16.06 10.70 6.62
C MET A 341 17.13 9.85 7.31
N ASN A 342 17.88 9.08 6.52
CA ASN A 342 18.91 8.19 7.06
C ASN A 342 20.07 8.96 7.70
N ASP A 343 20.51 10.07 7.09
CA ASP A 343 21.52 10.96 7.68
C ASP A 343 21.03 11.53 9.02
N PHE A 344 19.74 11.89 9.11
CA PHE A 344 19.14 12.38 10.34
C PHE A 344 19.09 11.28 11.42
N ILE A 345 18.62 10.08 11.11
CA ILE A 345 18.55 8.95 12.07
C ILE A 345 19.96 8.63 12.60
N LYS A 346 20.96 8.63 11.72
CA LYS A 346 22.37 8.43 12.11
C LYS A 346 22.84 9.52 13.08
N SER A 347 22.46 10.78 12.85
CA SER A 347 22.82 11.89 13.74
C SER A 347 22.19 11.79 15.13
N GLN A 348 21.09 11.05 15.26
CA GLN A 348 20.42 10.75 16.54
C GLN A 348 21.08 9.59 17.30
N GLY A 349 22.16 9.01 16.80
CA GLY A 349 22.96 8.00 17.49
C GLY A 349 22.46 6.56 17.31
N LEU A 350 21.56 6.28 16.35
CA LEU A 350 21.20 4.91 16.02
C LEU A 350 22.26 4.28 15.08
N GLU A 351 22.43 2.98 15.21
CA GLU A 351 23.32 2.19 14.38
C GLU A 351 22.58 1.69 13.12
N TYR A 352 23.19 1.87 11.96
CA TYR A 352 22.62 1.34 10.71
C TYR A 352 22.70 -0.19 10.69
N TYR A 353 21.54 -0.86 10.70
CA TYR A 353 21.46 -2.31 10.63
C TYR A 353 21.48 -2.83 9.18
N GLY A 354 20.87 -2.10 8.23
CA GLY A 354 20.79 -2.44 6.82
C GLY A 354 19.49 -1.98 6.17
N CYS A 355 19.32 -2.37 4.91
CA CYS A 355 18.10 -2.10 4.14
C CYS A 355 17.61 -3.38 3.49
N ILE A 356 16.44 -3.88 3.93
CA ILE A 356 15.78 -5.06 3.36
C ILE A 356 14.76 -4.61 2.31
N GLY A 357 14.70 -5.28 1.16
CA GLY A 357 13.71 -4.98 0.11
C GLY A 357 12.33 -5.52 0.45
N MET A 358 11.30 -4.79 0.04
CA MET A 358 9.93 -5.29 -0.04
C MET A 358 9.59 -5.48 -1.52
N GLU A 359 9.43 -6.73 -1.98
CA GLU A 359 9.20 -7.02 -3.40
C GLU A 359 7.94 -6.36 -3.93
N MET A 360 8.10 -5.67 -5.06
CA MET A 360 7.04 -4.96 -5.77
C MET A 360 6.78 -5.57 -7.13
N THR A 361 5.56 -5.39 -7.65
CA THR A 361 5.23 -5.85 -9.01
C THR A 361 5.98 -5.04 -10.05
N LYS A 362 6.63 -5.72 -11.00
CA LYS A 362 7.18 -5.06 -12.20
C LYS A 362 6.02 -4.41 -12.98
N ARG A 363 6.16 -3.15 -13.35
CA ARG A 363 5.21 -2.49 -14.25
C ARG A 363 5.51 -2.94 -15.69
N PHE A 364 4.47 -3.12 -16.51
CA PHE A 364 4.56 -3.58 -17.90
C PHE A 364 5.52 -2.77 -18.79
N ASN A 365 5.76 -1.50 -18.47
CA ASN A 365 6.63 -0.59 -19.21
C ASN A 365 7.84 -0.08 -18.40
N SER A 366 8.10 -0.61 -17.22
CA SER A 366 9.37 -0.36 -16.56
C SER A 366 10.41 -1.13 -17.36
N GLY A 367 11.31 -0.40 -18.01
CA GLY A 367 12.52 -0.99 -18.63
C GLY A 367 13.06 -2.01 -17.65
N GLY A 368 13.37 -3.21 -18.12
CA GLY A 368 13.66 -4.33 -17.24
C GLY A 368 14.69 -3.94 -16.20
N ALA A 369 14.74 -4.69 -15.11
CA ALA A 369 15.81 -4.66 -14.12
C ALA A 369 17.19 -4.91 -14.75
N GLY A 370 17.33 -4.42 -15.94
CA GLY A 370 18.38 -4.77 -16.87
C GLY A 370 19.77 -4.41 -16.45
N ASN A 371 20.01 -3.75 -15.37
CA ASN A 371 21.35 -3.55 -14.84
C ASN A 371 21.25 -3.40 -13.33
N ALA A 372 21.43 -4.51 -12.65
CA ALA A 372 21.78 -4.50 -11.24
C ALA A 372 22.95 -3.54 -11.09
N LYS A 373 22.67 -2.39 -10.51
CA LYS A 373 23.76 -1.47 -10.21
C LYS A 373 24.45 -2.05 -8.99
N SER A 374 25.51 -2.78 -9.23
CA SER A 374 26.39 -3.34 -8.19
C SER A 374 26.81 -2.31 -7.14
N GLU A 375 26.72 -1.04 -7.47
CA GLU A 375 27.01 0.09 -6.60
C GLU A 375 26.08 0.27 -5.38
N TYR A 376 24.92 -0.42 -5.34
CA TYR A 376 24.05 -0.44 -4.17
C TYR A 376 24.53 -1.38 -3.06
N PHE A 377 25.49 -2.24 -3.36
CA PHE A 377 26.00 -3.25 -2.44
C PHE A 377 27.45 -2.96 -2.05
N SER A 378 27.90 -3.59 -0.95
CA SER A 378 29.30 -3.51 -0.52
C SER A 378 30.25 -4.13 -1.57
N GLU A 379 31.53 -3.74 -1.57
CA GLU A 379 32.53 -4.19 -2.56
C GLU A 379 32.62 -5.71 -2.65
N ASP A 380 32.56 -6.42 -1.53
CA ASP A 380 32.61 -7.89 -1.45
C ASP A 380 31.39 -8.60 -2.06
N LEU A 381 30.27 -7.86 -2.27
CA LEU A 381 29.04 -8.38 -2.85
C LEU A 381 28.83 -7.97 -4.32
N LYS A 382 29.59 -6.98 -4.81
CA LYS A 382 29.39 -6.43 -6.16
C LYS A 382 29.53 -7.47 -7.28
N ASP A 383 30.45 -8.39 -7.16
CA ASP A 383 30.66 -9.41 -8.19
C ASP A 383 29.55 -10.47 -8.20
N LYS A 384 29.01 -10.80 -7.03
CA LYS A 384 27.90 -11.75 -6.90
C LYS A 384 26.62 -11.21 -7.55
N THR A 385 26.40 -9.89 -7.60
CA THR A 385 25.23 -9.32 -8.26
C THR A 385 25.22 -9.54 -9.78
N LYS A 386 26.38 -9.72 -10.39
CA LYS A 386 26.54 -9.95 -11.84
C LYS A 386 26.12 -11.37 -12.26
N GLU A 387 26.12 -12.32 -11.32
CA GLU A 387 25.81 -13.72 -11.55
C GLU A 387 24.31 -14.01 -11.34
N THR A 388 23.54 -13.05 -10.85
CA THR A 388 22.12 -13.26 -10.49
C THR A 388 21.21 -12.97 -11.70
N GLU A 389 20.55 -13.98 -12.24
CA GLU A 389 19.68 -13.87 -13.43
C GLU A 389 18.35 -13.19 -13.15
N ASN A 390 17.76 -13.37 -11.96
CA ASN A 390 16.43 -12.88 -11.59
C ASN A 390 16.47 -11.97 -10.37
N ILE A 391 16.66 -10.68 -10.59
CA ILE A 391 16.69 -9.73 -9.49
C ILE A 391 15.29 -9.18 -9.23
N ALA A 392 14.88 -9.21 -7.97
CA ALA A 392 13.60 -8.67 -7.52
C ALA A 392 13.61 -7.13 -7.54
N PHE A 393 12.49 -6.52 -7.90
CA PHE A 393 12.23 -5.10 -7.66
C PHE A 393 11.64 -4.92 -6.29
N GLY A 394 12.13 -3.94 -5.52
CA GLY A 394 11.65 -3.71 -4.18
C GLY A 394 11.53 -2.24 -3.79
N GLU A 395 10.74 -2.00 -2.78
CA GLU A 395 10.80 -0.76 -2.00
C GLU A 395 11.68 -0.99 -0.77
N PRO A 396 12.52 -0.01 -0.39
CA PRO A 396 13.45 -0.18 0.73
C PRO A 396 12.71 -0.13 2.07
N ILE A 397 13.08 -1.03 2.98
CA ILE A 397 12.81 -0.93 4.41
C ILE A 397 14.15 -0.60 5.08
N TRP A 398 14.33 0.65 5.47
CA TRP A 398 15.52 1.15 6.14
C TRP A 398 15.50 0.79 7.62
N ILE A 399 16.52 0.11 8.11
CA ILE A 399 16.53 -0.50 9.44
C ILE A 399 17.69 0.05 10.26
N TRP A 400 17.35 0.54 11.44
CA TRP A 400 18.26 1.13 12.41
C TRP A 400 18.05 0.49 13.77
N LYS A 401 19.10 0.40 14.57
CA LYS A 401 19.09 -0.18 15.90
C LYS A 401 19.52 0.85 16.93
N LYS A 402 18.80 0.91 18.06
CA LYS A 402 19.18 1.72 19.22
C LYS A 402 20.25 0.96 20.02
N ALA A 403 21.42 1.57 20.25
CA ALA A 403 22.54 1.01 21.00
C ALA A 403 22.22 0.76 22.48
#